data_faf52023bd86e27250d00ec9d07f0c46
#
_entry.id   faf52023bd86e27250d00ec9d07f0c46
#
_cell.length_a   1.000
_cell.length_b   1.000
_cell.length_c   1.000
_cell.angle_alpha   90.00
_cell.angle_beta   90.00
_cell.angle_gamma   90.00
#
_symmetry.space_group_name_H-M   'P 1'
#
loop_
_entity.id
_entity.type
_entity.pdbx_description
1 polymer ?
#
loop_
_entity_poly.entity_id
_entity_poly.type
_entity_poly.pdbx_seq_one_letter_code
_entity_poly.pdbx_strand_id
1 'polypeptide(L)'
;KRFLALMLVFTLLAATFTMGGCGTGNTTSQTNSESSYDEQLVFDHAMELQYAKLFSVEYYKGGYKLLTITNRDEDTAIVAKQSKILLVPEGMSTPSGLDADTLVLKTPVTNLLVSSTPVTSLMNASNCLSNISQVTYDKDSWYIDGVKKAFDDGKLTYVGDYKAPDYETIIAGAPTLAI
;
A
#
# COMPACT_ATOMS: atom_id res chain seq x y z
N LYS A 1 -54.15 35.72 19.02
CA LYS A 1 -55.00 35.19 17.92
C LYS A 1 -54.17 34.73 16.70
N ARG A 2 -52.99 35.29 16.45
CA ARG A 2 -52.12 34.87 15.29
C ARG A 2 -51.31 33.60 15.56
N PHE A 3 -50.98 33.30 16.80
CA PHE A 3 -50.27 32.08 17.22
C PHE A 3 -51.10 30.82 17.15
N LEU A 4 -52.43 30.94 17.40
CA LEU A 4 -53.31 29.78 17.34
C LEU A 4 -53.62 29.30 15.92
N ALA A 5 -53.58 30.23 14.93
CA ALA A 5 -53.73 29.91 13.52
C ALA A 5 -52.49 29.20 12.93
N LEU A 6 -51.30 29.50 13.42
CA LEU A 6 -50.06 28.87 12.97
C LEU A 6 -49.91 27.43 13.47
N MET A 7 -50.41 27.14 14.66
CA MET A 7 -50.40 25.77 15.21
C MET A 7 -51.40 24.86 14.51
N LEU A 8 -52.54 25.39 14.01
CA LEU A 8 -53.56 24.61 13.31
C LEU A 8 -53.15 24.22 11.88
N VAL A 9 -52.28 25.04 11.25
CA VAL A 9 -51.74 24.71 9.91
C VAL A 9 -50.67 23.64 10.00
N PHE A 10 -49.90 23.60 11.10
CA PHE A 10 -48.85 22.59 11.28
C PHE A 10 -49.40 21.18 11.62
N THR A 11 -50.54 21.10 12.28
CA THR A 11 -51.21 19.80 12.58
C THR A 11 -51.94 19.21 11.39
N LEU A 12 -52.29 20.01 10.37
CA LEU A 12 -52.97 19.49 9.16
C LEU A 12 -52.00 18.91 8.12
N LEU A 13 -50.70 19.26 8.21
CA LEU A 13 -49.68 18.78 7.28
C LEU A 13 -49.06 17.43 7.67
N ALA A 14 -49.33 16.93 8.88
CA ALA A 14 -48.81 15.65 9.39
C ALA A 14 -49.72 14.43 9.11
N ALA A 15 -50.90 14.60 8.49
CA ALA A 15 -51.91 13.55 8.35
C ALA A 15 -51.99 12.90 6.96
N THR A 16 -51.08 13.16 6.02
CA THR A 16 -51.16 12.67 4.63
C THR A 16 -50.12 11.64 4.19
N PHE A 17 -49.40 10.99 5.12
CA PHE A 17 -48.44 9.96 4.77
C PHE A 17 -48.74 8.59 5.41
N THR A 18 -49.94 8.07 5.16
CA THR A 18 -50.18 6.64 5.31
C THR A 18 -51.30 6.22 4.35
N MET A 19 -50.96 5.68 3.21
CA MET A 19 -51.66 4.56 2.54
C MET A 19 -51.14 4.33 1.13
N GLY A 20 -50.82 3.11 0.87
CA GLY A 20 -50.64 2.53 -0.47
C GLY A 20 -49.34 1.77 -0.57
N GLY A 21 -49.22 0.51 -0.73
CA GLY A 21 -50.17 -0.49 -1.19
C GLY A 21 -49.28 -1.61 -1.72
N CYS A 22 -49.53 -2.84 -1.33
CA CYS A 22 -48.93 -4.04 -1.91
C CYS A 22 -49.06 -4.06 -3.43
N GLY A 23 -47.95 -4.42 -4.11
CA GLY A 23 -47.96 -4.76 -5.52
C GLY A 23 -46.80 -5.72 -5.79
N THR A 24 -47.15 -7.00 -5.90
CA THR A 24 -46.31 -8.10 -6.36
C THR A 24 -45.93 -7.88 -7.81
N GLY A 25 -44.63 -7.87 -8.11
CA GLY A 25 -44.15 -7.79 -9.48
C GLY A 25 -42.67 -8.14 -9.54
N ASN A 26 -42.37 -9.38 -9.84
CA ASN A 26 -41.07 -9.92 -10.17
C ASN A 26 -40.49 -9.17 -11.37
N THR A 27 -39.35 -8.51 -11.24
CA THR A 27 -38.46 -8.30 -12.37
C THR A 27 -37.04 -8.15 -11.82
N THR A 28 -36.25 -9.17 -12.06
CA THR A 28 -34.80 -9.25 -11.84
C THR A 28 -34.12 -8.17 -12.67
N SER A 29 -33.61 -7.17 -12.00
CA SER A 29 -32.56 -6.32 -12.53
C SER A 29 -31.47 -6.30 -11.48
N GLN A 30 -30.46 -7.14 -11.69
CA GLN A 30 -29.20 -7.03 -10.96
C GLN A 30 -28.52 -5.73 -11.39
N THR A 31 -28.79 -4.69 -10.65
CA THR A 31 -27.89 -3.54 -10.61
C THR A 31 -26.80 -3.93 -9.65
N ASN A 32 -25.61 -4.23 -10.19
CA ASN A 32 -24.40 -4.28 -9.41
C ASN A 32 -24.21 -2.90 -8.78
N SER A 33 -24.76 -2.72 -7.59
CA SER A 33 -24.27 -1.70 -6.67
C SER A 33 -22.92 -2.21 -6.20
N GLU A 34 -21.83 -1.68 -6.77
CA GLU A 34 -20.56 -1.66 -6.10
C GLU A 34 -20.80 -0.96 -4.76
N SER A 35 -21.06 -1.77 -3.73
CA SER A 35 -20.97 -1.31 -2.37
C SER A 35 -19.50 -1.00 -2.13
N SER A 36 -19.17 0.27 -2.15
CA SER A 36 -17.94 0.76 -1.58
C SER A 36 -17.98 0.44 -0.08
N TYR A 37 -17.63 -0.79 0.28
CA TYR A 37 -17.28 -1.11 1.65
C TYR A 37 -16.04 -0.30 1.94
N ASP A 38 -16.19 0.63 2.84
CA ASP A 38 -15.10 1.35 3.50
C ASP A 38 -14.35 0.29 4.32
N GLU A 39 -13.38 -0.37 3.70
CA GLU A 39 -12.66 -1.49 4.29
C GLU A 39 -11.73 -0.93 5.36
N GLN A 40 -12.22 -0.90 6.59
CA GLN A 40 -11.39 -0.58 7.75
C GLN A 40 -10.41 -1.73 8.00
N LEU A 41 -9.15 -1.36 8.26
CA LEU A 41 -8.12 -2.31 8.68
C LEU A 41 -8.52 -2.95 10.02
N VAL A 42 -8.80 -4.25 10.02
CA VAL A 42 -9.09 -5.03 11.23
C VAL A 42 -7.82 -5.71 11.68
N PHE A 43 -7.26 -5.27 12.81
CA PHE A 43 -6.05 -5.82 13.40
C PHE A 43 -6.21 -7.33 13.69
N ASP A 44 -5.15 -8.09 13.42
CA ASP A 44 -5.08 -9.52 13.71
C ASP A 44 -4.03 -9.84 14.78
N HIS A 45 -2.76 -9.59 14.45
CA HIS A 45 -1.64 -9.78 15.38
C HIS A 45 -0.45 -8.92 14.97
N ALA A 46 0.55 -8.82 15.85
CA ALA A 46 1.83 -8.20 15.55
C ALA A 46 2.94 -9.25 15.43
N MET A 47 3.97 -8.94 14.64
CA MET A 47 5.18 -9.76 14.58
C MET A 47 5.93 -9.70 15.92
N GLU A 48 6.24 -10.84 16.49
CA GLU A 48 7.12 -10.92 17.66
C GLU A 48 8.58 -10.71 17.23
N LEU A 49 9.19 -9.65 17.74
CA LEU A 49 10.58 -9.29 17.47
C LEU A 49 11.43 -9.54 18.71
N GLN A 50 12.42 -10.42 18.61
CA GLN A 50 13.29 -10.76 19.73
C GLN A 50 14.41 -9.73 19.95
N TYR A 51 15.00 -9.22 18.87
CA TYR A 51 16.19 -8.36 18.92
C TYR A 51 15.96 -6.98 18.30
N ALA A 52 15.26 -6.93 17.19
CA ALA A 52 15.03 -5.68 16.47
C ALA A 52 14.05 -4.77 17.25
N LYS A 53 14.37 -3.47 17.32
CA LYS A 53 13.59 -2.48 18.08
C LYS A 53 13.21 -1.26 17.25
N LEU A 54 13.72 -1.18 16.02
CA LEU A 54 13.55 0.01 15.18
C LEU A 54 12.50 -0.17 14.08
N PHE A 55 11.78 -1.30 14.09
CA PHE A 55 10.61 -1.48 13.25
C PHE A 55 9.57 -2.36 13.95
N SER A 56 8.35 -2.31 13.47
CA SER A 56 7.28 -3.25 13.82
C SER A 56 6.49 -3.65 12.58
N VAL A 57 5.89 -4.83 12.61
CA VAL A 57 4.97 -5.29 11.57
C VAL A 57 3.69 -5.73 12.23
N GLU A 58 2.60 -5.08 11.83
CA GLU A 58 1.25 -5.45 12.24
C GLU A 58 0.54 -6.13 11.08
N TYR A 59 -0.15 -7.23 11.39
CA TYR A 59 -0.94 -7.99 10.43
C TYR A 59 -2.42 -7.67 10.62
N TYR A 60 -3.12 -7.52 9.51
CA TYR A 60 -4.54 -7.21 9.49
C TYR A 60 -5.30 -8.26 8.69
N LYS A 61 -6.61 -8.40 8.94
CA LYS A 61 -7.49 -9.29 8.17
C LYS A 61 -7.42 -8.92 6.69
N GLY A 62 -7.61 -9.91 5.81
CA GLY A 62 -7.44 -9.70 4.37
C GLY A 62 -5.98 -9.73 3.89
N GLY A 63 -5.02 -9.98 4.79
CA GLY A 63 -3.59 -10.13 4.45
C GLY A 63 -2.81 -8.80 4.38
N TYR A 64 -3.42 -7.69 4.77
CA TYR A 64 -2.71 -6.41 4.86
C TYR A 64 -1.64 -6.45 5.94
N LYS A 65 -0.56 -5.68 5.75
CA LYS A 65 0.52 -5.55 6.72
C LYS A 65 0.94 -4.08 6.82
N LEU A 66 1.05 -3.58 8.04
CA LEU A 66 1.58 -2.25 8.29
C LEU A 66 3.00 -2.39 8.85
N LEU A 67 3.97 -1.94 8.09
CA LEU A 67 5.36 -1.82 8.52
C LEU A 67 5.57 -0.39 9.06
N THR A 68 5.98 -0.28 10.32
CA THR A 68 6.40 0.98 10.92
C THR A 68 7.89 0.95 11.16
N ILE A 69 8.63 1.90 10.58
CA ILE A 69 10.07 2.07 10.75
C ILE A 69 10.29 3.27 11.66
N THR A 70 11.06 3.06 12.73
CA THR A 70 11.39 4.11 13.70
C THR A 70 12.81 4.60 13.43
N ASN A 71 12.92 5.80 12.89
CA ASN A 71 14.22 6.47 12.74
C ASN A 71 14.60 7.13 14.05
N ARG A 72 15.83 6.91 14.49
CA ARG A 72 16.41 7.61 15.63
C ARG A 72 17.35 8.70 15.13
N ASP A 73 17.31 9.82 15.80
CA ASP A 73 18.35 10.82 15.68
C ASP A 73 19.61 10.27 16.38
N GLU A 74 20.72 10.18 15.65
CA GLU A 74 21.96 9.60 16.16
C GLU A 74 22.57 10.45 17.30
N ASP A 75 22.34 11.77 17.26
CA ASP A 75 22.91 12.70 18.23
C ASP A 75 22.09 12.80 19.52
N THR A 76 20.79 12.63 19.46
CA THR A 76 19.88 12.88 20.60
C THR A 76 19.24 11.62 21.16
N ALA A 77 19.35 10.48 20.49
CA ALA A 77 18.64 9.22 20.79
C ALA A 77 17.10 9.37 20.85
N ILE A 78 16.59 10.52 20.40
CA ILE A 78 15.15 10.79 20.32
C ILE A 78 14.60 10.12 19.07
N VAL A 79 13.37 9.60 19.15
CA VAL A 79 12.63 9.13 17.98
C VAL A 79 12.35 10.32 17.06
N ALA A 80 13.14 10.48 16.01
CA ALA A 80 13.05 11.64 15.13
C ALA A 80 11.83 11.56 14.21
N LYS A 81 11.55 10.38 13.65
CA LYS A 81 10.44 10.19 12.71
C LYS A 81 10.07 8.71 12.63
N GLN A 82 8.78 8.44 12.51
CA GLN A 82 8.27 7.14 12.08
C GLN A 82 7.85 7.23 10.61
N SER A 83 8.21 6.21 9.86
CA SER A 83 7.72 6.00 8.49
C SER A 83 6.82 4.79 8.47
N LYS A 84 5.62 4.95 7.92
CA LYS A 84 4.62 3.87 7.82
C LYS A 84 4.46 3.43 6.38
N ILE A 85 4.46 2.13 6.16
CA ILE A 85 4.25 1.52 4.84
C ILE A 85 3.16 0.47 4.99
N LEU A 86 2.02 0.71 4.34
CA LEU A 86 0.94 -0.28 4.24
C LEU A 86 1.17 -1.16 3.02
N LEU A 87 1.34 -2.46 3.26
CA LEU A 87 1.39 -3.47 2.21
C LEU A 87 -0.02 -3.95 1.92
N VAL A 88 -0.49 -3.69 0.70
CA VAL A 88 -1.83 -4.07 0.22
C VAL A 88 -1.71 -5.29 -0.67
N PRO A 89 -2.37 -6.42 -0.34
CA PRO A 89 -2.34 -7.62 -1.16
C PRO A 89 -2.91 -7.39 -2.56
N GLU A 90 -2.47 -8.19 -3.52
CA GLU A 90 -3.03 -8.20 -4.86
C GLU A 90 -4.54 -8.48 -4.82
N GLY A 91 -5.29 -7.75 -5.64
CA GLY A 91 -6.76 -7.86 -5.69
C GLY A 91 -7.50 -7.13 -4.57
N MET A 92 -6.78 -6.60 -3.56
CA MET A 92 -7.40 -5.84 -2.48
C MET A 92 -7.40 -4.34 -2.76
N SER A 93 -8.43 -3.65 -2.27
CA SER A 93 -8.52 -2.19 -2.32
C SER A 93 -7.62 -1.54 -1.26
N THR A 94 -7.22 -0.29 -1.51
CA THR A 94 -6.54 0.50 -0.48
C THR A 94 -7.58 0.96 0.53
N PRO A 95 -7.39 0.65 1.83
CA PRO A 95 -8.32 1.11 2.87
C PRO A 95 -8.39 2.62 2.95
N SER A 96 -9.53 3.15 3.35
CA SER A 96 -9.70 4.56 3.66
C SER A 96 -9.22 4.90 5.07
N GLY A 97 -9.09 6.19 5.37
CA GLY A 97 -8.75 6.65 6.71
C GLY A 97 -7.30 6.40 7.14
N LEU A 98 -6.40 6.11 6.20
CA LEU A 98 -4.97 6.02 6.49
C LEU A 98 -4.40 7.39 6.87
N ASP A 99 -3.37 7.39 7.73
CA ASP A 99 -2.60 8.60 8.00
C ASP A 99 -2.01 9.13 6.68
N ALA A 100 -2.03 10.45 6.48
CA ALA A 100 -1.64 11.11 5.23
C ALA A 100 -0.17 10.83 4.80
N ASP A 101 0.69 10.45 5.74
CA ASP A 101 2.09 10.11 5.53
C ASP A 101 2.34 8.60 5.38
N THR A 102 1.28 7.78 5.37
CA THR A 102 1.40 6.34 5.13
C THR A 102 1.65 6.06 3.66
N LEU A 103 2.80 5.49 3.35
CA LEU A 103 3.09 5.00 2.00
C LEU A 103 2.30 3.71 1.74
N VAL A 104 1.59 3.66 0.62
CA VAL A 104 0.86 2.46 0.21
C VAL A 104 1.65 1.72 -0.85
N LEU A 105 1.93 0.44 -0.63
CA LEU A 105 2.66 -0.42 -1.54
C LEU A 105 1.85 -1.69 -1.82
N LYS A 106 1.49 -1.90 -3.09
CA LYS A 106 0.81 -3.13 -3.51
C LYS A 106 1.79 -4.29 -3.58
N THR A 107 1.38 -5.47 -3.12
CA THR A 107 2.21 -6.69 -3.12
C THR A 107 1.59 -7.76 -4.02
N PRO A 108 2.40 -8.62 -4.67
CA PRO A 108 3.87 -8.71 -4.56
C PRO A 108 4.57 -7.50 -5.21
N VAL A 109 5.67 -7.06 -4.59
CA VAL A 109 6.50 -5.99 -5.16
C VAL A 109 7.48 -6.62 -6.13
N THR A 110 7.38 -6.26 -7.38
CA THR A 110 8.26 -6.68 -8.47
C THR A 110 8.79 -5.45 -9.19
N ASN A 111 9.73 -5.62 -10.10
CA ASN A 111 10.31 -4.52 -10.87
C ASN A 111 10.96 -3.46 -9.97
N LEU A 112 11.94 -3.91 -9.16
CA LEU A 112 12.66 -3.06 -8.23
C LEU A 112 13.90 -2.44 -8.87
N LEU A 113 14.15 -1.16 -8.55
CA LEU A 113 15.47 -0.56 -8.67
C LEU A 113 16.19 -0.72 -7.32
N VAL A 114 17.36 -1.38 -7.33
CA VAL A 114 18.17 -1.55 -6.13
C VAL A 114 19.54 -0.91 -6.34
N SER A 115 19.84 0.12 -5.56
CA SER A 115 21.12 0.84 -5.60
C SER A 115 22.12 0.41 -4.52
N SER A 116 21.80 -0.66 -3.78
CA SER A 116 22.60 -1.15 -2.66
C SER A 116 23.05 -2.60 -2.86
N THR A 117 24.35 -2.85 -2.91
CA THR A 117 24.90 -4.21 -3.01
C THR A 117 24.56 -5.09 -1.80
N PRO A 118 24.56 -4.61 -0.53
CA PRO A 118 24.10 -5.38 0.61
C PRO A 118 22.62 -5.81 0.48
N VAL A 119 21.74 -4.91 0.02
CA VAL A 119 20.32 -5.22 -0.20
C VAL A 119 20.18 -6.30 -1.28
N THR A 120 20.90 -6.18 -2.40
CA THR A 120 20.90 -7.19 -3.47
C THR A 120 21.37 -8.56 -2.94
N SER A 121 22.39 -8.57 -2.08
CA SER A 121 22.88 -9.81 -1.45
C SER A 121 21.82 -10.48 -0.56
N LEU A 122 21.11 -9.70 0.24
CA LEU A 122 20.00 -10.19 1.06
C LEU A 122 18.86 -10.74 0.20
N MET A 123 18.50 -10.03 -0.88
CA MET A 123 17.47 -10.48 -1.82
C MET A 123 17.87 -11.78 -2.52
N ASN A 124 19.16 -11.91 -2.91
CA ASN A 124 19.67 -13.16 -3.47
C ASN A 124 19.59 -14.32 -2.46
N ALA A 125 20.00 -14.09 -1.22
CA ALA A 125 19.93 -15.10 -0.15
C ALA A 125 18.49 -15.51 0.18
N SER A 126 17.52 -14.61 -0.03
CA SER A 126 16.09 -14.84 0.20
C SER A 126 15.35 -15.37 -1.04
N ASN A 127 16.06 -15.71 -2.12
CA ASN A 127 15.49 -16.12 -3.42
C ASN A 127 14.55 -15.07 -4.05
N CYS A 128 14.77 -13.79 -3.77
CA CYS A 128 13.97 -12.66 -4.27
C CYS A 128 14.70 -11.86 -5.37
N LEU A 129 15.82 -12.34 -5.89
CA LEU A 129 16.63 -11.66 -6.90
C LEU A 129 15.81 -11.37 -8.18
N SER A 130 14.88 -12.25 -8.54
CA SER A 130 14.01 -12.08 -9.72
C SER A 130 13.08 -10.87 -9.64
N ASN A 131 12.92 -10.25 -8.47
CA ASN A 131 12.13 -9.05 -8.30
C ASN A 131 12.89 -7.77 -8.66
N ILE A 132 14.22 -7.86 -8.81
CA ILE A 132 15.07 -6.73 -9.21
C ILE A 132 15.11 -6.67 -10.74
N SER A 133 14.89 -5.49 -11.29
CA SER A 133 14.99 -5.23 -12.75
C SER A 133 16.08 -4.21 -13.08
N GLN A 134 16.42 -3.35 -12.12
CA GLN A 134 17.38 -2.27 -12.33
C GLN A 134 18.36 -2.18 -11.18
N VAL A 135 19.61 -1.92 -11.48
CA VAL A 135 20.71 -1.77 -10.50
C VAL A 135 21.67 -0.66 -10.92
N THR A 136 22.35 -0.06 -9.91
CA THR A 136 23.30 1.05 -10.11
C THR A 136 24.75 0.60 -10.16
N TYR A 137 25.01 -0.69 -10.30
CA TYR A 137 26.33 -1.24 -10.51
C TYR A 137 26.32 -2.07 -11.79
N ASP A 138 27.38 -1.95 -12.60
CA ASP A 138 27.54 -2.74 -13.81
C ASP A 138 27.80 -4.22 -13.51
N LYS A 139 27.69 -5.07 -14.54
CA LYS A 139 27.84 -6.52 -14.39
C LYS A 139 29.19 -6.93 -13.79
N ASP A 140 30.28 -6.25 -14.16
CA ASP A 140 31.64 -6.64 -13.76
C ASP A 140 31.94 -6.29 -12.29
N SER A 141 31.19 -5.36 -11.73
CA SER A 141 31.26 -4.97 -10.31
C SER A 141 30.63 -5.99 -9.34
N TRP A 142 29.95 -7.02 -9.85
CA TRP A 142 29.26 -7.99 -9.00
C TRP A 142 30.07 -9.25 -8.75
N TYR A 143 30.03 -9.74 -7.52
CA TYR A 143 30.60 -11.03 -7.10
C TYR A 143 29.54 -12.14 -6.96
N ILE A 144 28.26 -11.80 -7.11
CA ILE A 144 27.11 -12.72 -6.96
C ILE A 144 26.81 -13.31 -8.34
N ASP A 145 27.04 -14.62 -8.51
CA ASP A 145 26.82 -15.31 -9.79
C ASP A 145 25.38 -15.20 -10.31
N GLY A 146 24.40 -15.21 -9.38
CA GLY A 146 22.99 -15.02 -9.74
C GLY A 146 22.70 -13.65 -10.38
N VAL A 147 23.40 -12.61 -9.93
CA VAL A 147 23.29 -11.24 -10.49
C VAL A 147 23.91 -11.21 -11.88
N LYS A 148 25.13 -11.75 -12.02
CA LYS A 148 25.80 -11.84 -13.33
C LYS A 148 24.97 -12.59 -14.35
N LYS A 149 24.39 -13.72 -13.91
CA LYS A 149 23.48 -14.50 -14.75
C LYS A 149 22.23 -13.71 -15.14
N ALA A 150 21.66 -12.93 -14.22
CA ALA A 150 20.49 -12.12 -14.53
C ALA A 150 20.78 -11.01 -15.56
N PHE A 151 22.00 -10.48 -15.58
CA PHE A 151 22.47 -9.60 -16.65
C PHE A 151 22.59 -10.35 -17.98
N ASP A 152 23.19 -11.54 -17.98
CA ASP A 152 23.35 -12.36 -19.19
C ASP A 152 21.98 -12.78 -19.79
N ASP A 153 21.01 -13.03 -18.91
CA ASP A 153 19.63 -13.35 -19.29
C ASP A 153 18.82 -12.10 -19.74
N GLY A 154 19.40 -10.90 -19.69
CA GLY A 154 18.70 -9.64 -20.00
C GLY A 154 17.63 -9.24 -19.00
N LYS A 155 17.69 -9.76 -17.76
CA LYS A 155 16.69 -9.50 -16.71
C LYS A 155 17.07 -8.32 -15.82
N LEU A 156 18.34 -7.93 -15.81
CA LEU A 156 18.83 -6.77 -15.09
C LEU A 156 19.36 -5.72 -16.04
N THR A 157 19.03 -4.46 -15.76
CA THR A 157 19.52 -3.30 -16.48
C THR A 157 20.39 -2.46 -15.56
N TYR A 158 21.59 -2.11 -16.00
CA TYR A 158 22.40 -1.11 -15.37
C TYR A 158 21.87 0.28 -15.71
N VAL A 159 21.58 1.09 -14.69
CA VAL A 159 20.98 2.41 -14.84
C VAL A 159 21.91 3.55 -14.43
N GLY A 160 23.22 3.37 -14.64
CA GLY A 160 24.22 4.34 -14.22
C GLY A 160 24.64 4.15 -12.76
N ASP A 161 25.76 4.79 -12.37
CA ASP A 161 26.23 4.80 -10.98
C ASP A 161 25.26 5.55 -10.07
N TYR A 162 25.14 5.15 -8.81
CA TYR A 162 24.24 5.79 -7.84
C TYR A 162 24.47 7.30 -7.65
N LYS A 163 25.69 7.79 -7.95
CA LYS A 163 26.02 9.22 -7.91
C LYS A 163 25.63 9.96 -9.20
N ALA A 164 25.47 9.24 -10.29
CA ALA A 164 25.14 9.78 -11.60
C ALA A 164 24.18 8.80 -12.33
N PRO A 165 22.95 8.62 -11.82
CA PRO A 165 22.03 7.67 -12.39
C PRO A 165 21.49 8.17 -13.74
N ASP A 166 21.24 7.24 -14.64
CA ASP A 166 20.55 7.48 -15.90
C ASP A 166 19.03 7.50 -15.65
N TYR A 167 18.51 8.69 -15.41
CA TYR A 167 17.09 8.89 -15.14
C TYR A 167 16.19 8.49 -16.31
N GLU A 168 16.66 8.61 -17.54
CA GLU A 168 15.85 8.22 -18.71
C GLU A 168 15.65 6.70 -18.74
N THR A 169 16.72 5.95 -18.51
CA THR A 169 16.66 4.49 -18.40
C THR A 169 15.84 4.04 -17.17
N ILE A 170 15.95 4.73 -16.03
CA ILE A 170 15.14 4.44 -14.84
C ILE A 170 13.66 4.62 -15.14
N ILE A 171 13.28 5.77 -15.71
CA ILE A 171 11.88 6.09 -16.04
C ILE A 171 11.32 5.11 -17.07
N ALA A 172 12.11 4.77 -18.08
CA ALA A 172 11.70 3.79 -19.12
C ALA A 172 11.43 2.41 -18.54
N GLY A 173 12.19 2.00 -17.50
CA GLY A 173 11.97 0.74 -16.79
C GLY A 173 10.82 0.77 -15.78
N ALA A 174 10.29 1.94 -15.45
CA ALA A 174 9.15 2.17 -14.54
C ALA A 174 9.19 1.33 -13.25
N PRO A 175 10.25 1.43 -12.42
CA PRO A 175 10.36 0.61 -11.22
C PRO A 175 9.21 0.91 -10.24
N THR A 176 8.67 -0.15 -9.64
CA THR A 176 7.59 -0.03 -8.63
C THR A 176 8.11 0.58 -7.32
N LEU A 177 9.36 0.31 -6.99
CA LEU A 177 10.03 0.81 -5.79
C LEU A 177 11.52 0.93 -6.06
N ALA A 178 12.14 1.98 -5.54
CA ALA A 178 13.60 2.16 -5.50
C ALA A 178 14.12 2.00 -4.07
N ILE A 179 15.22 1.24 -3.89
CA ILE A 179 15.85 0.94 -2.59
C ILE A 179 17.34 1.24 -2.66
#